data_4dbe54f42a4a64122088703d96631d73
#
_entry.id   4dbe54f42a4a64122088703d96631d73
#
_cell.length_a   1.000
_cell.length_b   1.000
_cell.length_c   1.000
_cell.angle_alpha   90.00
_cell.angle_beta   90.00
_cell.angle_gamma   90.00
#
_symmetry.space_group_name_H-M   'P 1'
#
loop_
_entity.id
_entity.type
_entity.pdbx_description
1 polymer ?
#
loop_
_entity_poly.entity_id
_entity_poly.type
_entity_poly.pdbx_seq_one_letter_code
_entity_poly.pdbx_strand_id
1 'polypeptide(L)'
;MKGHMKTLFATVVMGWTLMFLGASAGANFPEEIPFVPTPIEVIDKMLELAEVNKGDIVYDLGSGDGRIVIRAAQKYGVRAVGIEMDSLLLAKARKDAKAAGVSHLVEFRAEDALKADISKATVVTLYMLPWFNEAMKPSFKKYLKPGARIVAHDFGIEGWEPDKTDKLPEPEKKLGGYLHYHTIHLWRIK
;
A
#
# COMPACT_ATOMS: atom_id res chain seq x y z
N MET A 1 85.68 -28.93 11.85
CA MET A 1 85.30 -29.46 10.54
C MET A 1 83.77 -29.43 10.43
N LYS A 2 83.30 -29.04 9.31
CA LYS A 2 82.03 -28.43 8.94
C LYS A 2 80.75 -29.29 9.29
N GLY A 3 79.87 -28.73 10.11
CA GLY A 3 78.49 -29.29 10.34
C GLY A 3 77.50 -28.35 9.75
N HIS A 4 76.70 -28.85 8.80
CA HIS A 4 75.62 -28.12 8.12
C HIS A 4 74.38 -28.14 8.95
N MET A 5 73.94 -26.98 9.37
CA MET A 5 72.64 -26.76 10.03
C MET A 5 71.56 -26.55 8.95
N LYS A 6 70.65 -27.46 8.83
CA LYS A 6 69.47 -27.37 7.93
C LYS A 6 68.38 -26.57 8.62
N THR A 7 68.12 -25.40 8.08
CA THR A 7 67.04 -24.52 8.54
C THR A 7 65.71 -25.02 7.95
N LEU A 8 64.80 -25.38 8.82
CA LEU A 8 63.44 -25.80 8.46
C LEU A 8 62.54 -24.54 8.37
N PHE A 9 62.13 -24.16 7.16
CA PHE A 9 61.10 -23.13 6.95
C PHE A 9 59.72 -23.73 7.15
N ALA A 10 59.08 -23.38 8.25
CA ALA A 10 57.67 -23.65 8.46
C ALA A 10 56.84 -22.57 7.84
N THR A 11 56.16 -22.87 6.74
CA THR A 11 55.23 -21.97 6.08
C THR A 11 53.89 -22.01 6.82
N VAL A 12 53.60 -20.98 7.59
CA VAL A 12 52.28 -20.80 8.22
C VAL A 12 51.31 -20.25 7.15
N VAL A 13 50.44 -21.11 6.62
CA VAL A 13 49.32 -20.67 5.78
C VAL A 13 48.20 -20.22 6.71
N MET A 14 48.11 -18.92 6.87
CA MET A 14 47.01 -18.29 7.63
C MET A 14 45.80 -18.20 6.72
N GLY A 15 44.90 -19.17 6.84
CA GLY A 15 43.62 -19.17 6.14
C GLY A 15 42.70 -18.05 6.64
N TRP A 16 42.51 -17.04 5.83
CA TRP A 16 41.49 -16.02 6.04
C TRP A 16 40.11 -16.62 5.65
N THR A 17 39.39 -17.14 6.65
CA THR A 17 37.99 -17.44 6.50
C THR A 17 37.23 -16.11 6.51
N LEU A 18 36.90 -15.56 5.34
CA LEU A 18 35.95 -14.46 5.22
C LEU A 18 34.57 -14.98 5.68
N MET A 19 34.23 -14.67 6.91
CA MET A 19 32.86 -14.77 7.42
C MET A 19 32.06 -13.67 6.73
N PHE A 20 31.34 -13.99 5.64
CA PHE A 20 30.25 -13.14 5.15
C PHE A 20 29.15 -13.14 6.20
N LEU A 21 29.22 -12.22 7.15
CA LEU A 21 28.00 -11.79 7.85
C LEU A 21 27.11 -11.13 6.81
N GLY A 22 26.16 -11.88 6.30
CA GLY A 22 25.03 -11.33 5.57
C GLY A 22 24.26 -10.41 6.50
N ALA A 23 24.59 -9.11 6.47
CA ALA A 23 23.70 -8.11 7.01
C ALA A 23 22.42 -8.14 6.17
N SER A 24 21.40 -8.81 6.66
CA SER A 24 20.05 -8.60 6.24
C SER A 24 19.77 -7.11 6.50
N ALA A 25 19.87 -6.30 5.45
CA ALA A 25 19.37 -4.94 5.49
C ALA A 25 17.85 -5.04 5.62
N GLY A 26 17.36 -5.13 6.85
CA GLY A 26 15.97 -4.90 7.17
C GLY A 26 15.66 -3.50 6.68
N ALA A 27 14.80 -3.36 5.68
CA ALA A 27 14.31 -2.07 5.26
C ALA A 27 13.69 -1.41 6.51
N ASN A 28 14.34 -0.35 7.02
CA ASN A 28 13.76 0.48 8.07
C ASN A 28 12.62 1.27 7.43
N PHE A 29 11.43 0.71 7.43
CA PHE A 29 10.23 1.47 7.11
C PHE A 29 9.99 2.51 8.22
N PRO A 30 9.53 3.73 7.89
CA PRO A 30 9.21 4.73 8.89
C PRO A 30 8.21 4.13 9.89
N GLU A 31 8.46 4.33 11.20
CA GLU A 31 7.64 3.76 12.27
C GLU A 31 6.19 4.26 12.26
N GLU A 32 5.94 5.41 11.64
CA GLU A 32 4.61 6.05 11.64
C GLU A 32 4.23 6.53 10.24
N ILE A 33 3.08 6.05 9.75
CA ILE A 33 2.46 6.55 8.52
C ILE A 33 1.46 7.62 8.92
N PRO A 34 1.62 8.89 8.47
CA PRO A 34 0.72 9.97 8.85
C PRO A 34 -0.67 9.74 8.26
N PHE A 35 -1.71 9.99 9.06
CA PHE A 35 -3.08 10.03 8.54
C PHE A 35 -3.30 11.31 7.73
N VAL A 36 -3.44 11.17 6.42
CA VAL A 36 -3.80 12.25 5.50
C VAL A 36 -5.09 11.87 4.78
N PRO A 37 -6.19 12.61 5.01
CA PRO A 37 -7.48 12.22 4.47
C PRO A 37 -7.59 12.55 2.96
N THR A 38 -7.98 11.59 2.14
CA THR A 38 -8.31 11.80 0.72
C THR A 38 -9.55 12.69 0.58
N PRO A 39 -9.54 13.77 -0.23
CA PRO A 39 -10.73 14.58 -0.52
C PRO A 39 -11.86 13.75 -1.17
N ILE A 40 -13.11 14.14 -0.92
CA ILE A 40 -14.28 13.36 -1.40
C ILE A 40 -14.35 13.32 -2.93
N GLU A 41 -14.03 14.40 -3.61
CA GLU A 41 -13.98 14.49 -5.07
C GLU A 41 -12.92 13.56 -5.67
N VAL A 42 -11.80 13.39 -4.98
CA VAL A 42 -10.74 12.44 -5.35
C VAL A 42 -11.22 11.00 -5.16
N ILE A 43 -11.89 10.72 -4.03
CA ILE A 43 -12.50 9.40 -3.79
C ILE A 43 -13.51 9.06 -4.89
N ASP A 44 -14.39 10.01 -5.22
CA ASP A 44 -15.37 9.81 -6.28
C ASP A 44 -14.72 9.49 -7.62
N LYS A 45 -13.60 10.16 -7.92
CA LYS A 45 -12.84 9.92 -9.14
C LYS A 45 -12.09 8.59 -9.13
N MET A 46 -11.53 8.18 -7.98
CA MET A 46 -10.90 6.87 -7.81
C MET A 46 -11.90 5.74 -8.08
N LEU A 47 -13.09 5.83 -7.47
CA LEU A 47 -14.14 4.80 -7.61
C LEU A 47 -14.72 4.77 -9.03
N GLU A 48 -14.85 5.92 -9.68
CA GLU A 48 -15.26 6.03 -11.09
C GLU A 48 -14.22 5.41 -12.01
N LEU A 49 -12.94 5.76 -11.85
CA LEU A 49 -11.84 5.26 -12.66
C LEU A 49 -11.68 3.73 -12.53
N ALA A 50 -11.92 3.19 -11.32
CA ALA A 50 -11.97 1.76 -11.06
C ALA A 50 -13.25 1.08 -11.59
N GLU A 51 -14.20 1.85 -12.15
CA GLU A 51 -15.48 1.34 -12.68
C GLU A 51 -16.25 0.50 -11.65
N VAL A 52 -16.30 1.02 -10.39
CA VAL A 52 -16.96 0.30 -9.28
C VAL A 52 -18.44 0.09 -9.59
N ASN A 53 -18.92 -1.12 -9.40
CA ASN A 53 -20.31 -1.52 -9.65
C ASN A 53 -20.82 -2.50 -8.58
N LYS A 54 -22.13 -2.83 -8.59
CA LYS A 54 -22.80 -3.63 -7.53
C LYS A 54 -22.21 -5.02 -7.27
N GLY A 55 -21.42 -5.57 -8.20
CA GLY A 55 -20.76 -6.87 -8.03
C GLY A 55 -19.45 -6.81 -7.28
N ASP A 56 -18.96 -5.60 -6.99
CA ASP A 56 -17.63 -5.40 -6.41
C ASP A 56 -17.58 -5.56 -4.89
N ILE A 57 -16.37 -5.87 -4.42
CA ILE A 57 -15.98 -5.79 -3.02
C ILE A 57 -14.74 -4.90 -2.96
N VAL A 58 -14.91 -3.71 -2.37
CA VAL A 58 -13.84 -2.71 -2.27
C VAL A 58 -13.03 -2.95 -0.99
N TYR A 59 -11.72 -3.04 -1.10
CA TYR A 59 -10.78 -3.09 0.02
C TYR A 59 -9.93 -1.81 0.04
N ASP A 60 -9.87 -1.15 1.20
CA ASP A 60 -9.06 0.05 1.40
C ASP A 60 -7.95 -0.26 2.39
N LEU A 61 -6.69 -0.17 1.94
CA LEU A 61 -5.52 -0.53 2.72
C LEU A 61 -4.92 0.72 3.38
N GLY A 62 -4.96 0.77 4.73
CA GLY A 62 -4.72 1.99 5.48
C GLY A 62 -5.96 2.88 5.43
N SER A 63 -7.11 2.34 5.83
CA SER A 63 -8.41 2.99 5.56
C SER A 63 -8.67 4.26 6.41
N GLY A 64 -7.83 4.54 7.39
CA GLY A 64 -7.97 5.71 8.24
C GLY A 64 -9.35 5.81 8.87
N ASP A 65 -10.02 6.94 8.67
CA ASP A 65 -11.38 7.19 9.17
C ASP A 65 -12.49 6.52 8.33
N GLY A 66 -12.12 5.65 7.38
CA GLY A 66 -13.05 4.83 6.60
C GLY A 66 -13.76 5.55 5.46
N ARG A 67 -13.38 6.81 5.15
CA ARG A 67 -14.10 7.64 4.19
C ARG A 67 -14.24 7.03 2.79
N ILE A 68 -13.24 6.31 2.30
CA ILE A 68 -13.26 5.69 0.96
C ILE A 68 -14.28 4.54 0.95
N VAL A 69 -14.21 3.61 1.91
CA VAL A 69 -15.14 2.47 1.97
C VAL A 69 -16.56 2.88 2.28
N ILE A 70 -16.77 3.90 3.13
CA ILE A 70 -18.09 4.49 3.40
C ILE A 70 -18.66 5.10 2.11
N ARG A 71 -17.85 5.88 1.37
CA ARG A 71 -18.26 6.50 0.12
C ARG A 71 -18.59 5.47 -0.96
N ALA A 72 -17.80 4.41 -1.08
CA ALA A 72 -18.07 3.29 -1.99
C ALA A 72 -19.41 2.63 -1.69
N ALA A 73 -19.67 2.32 -0.41
CA ALA A 73 -20.93 1.73 0.02
C ALA A 73 -22.14 2.67 -0.22
N GLN A 74 -22.00 3.98 0.06
CA GLN A 74 -23.08 4.95 -0.16
C GLN A 74 -23.42 5.13 -1.64
N LYS A 75 -22.39 5.27 -2.48
CA LYS A 75 -22.57 5.66 -3.89
C LYS A 75 -22.96 4.47 -4.78
N TYR A 76 -22.40 3.29 -4.50
CA TYR A 76 -22.53 2.12 -5.37
C TYR A 76 -23.28 0.94 -4.72
N GLY A 77 -23.58 1.00 -3.41
CA GLY A 77 -24.25 -0.09 -2.70
C GLY A 77 -23.41 -1.36 -2.61
N VAL A 78 -22.09 -1.22 -2.65
CA VAL A 78 -21.14 -2.34 -2.61
C VAL A 78 -20.75 -2.72 -1.20
N ARG A 79 -20.31 -3.96 -0.99
CA ARG A 79 -19.58 -4.34 0.22
C ARG A 79 -18.19 -3.74 0.19
N ALA A 80 -17.74 -3.25 1.35
CA ALA A 80 -16.43 -2.66 1.46
C ALA A 80 -15.73 -3.05 2.77
N VAL A 81 -14.42 -3.17 2.75
CA VAL A 81 -13.58 -3.57 3.88
C VAL A 81 -12.47 -2.53 4.06
N GLY A 82 -12.43 -1.88 5.21
CA GLY A 82 -11.35 -1.00 5.60
C GLY A 82 -10.36 -1.73 6.50
N ILE A 83 -9.09 -1.71 6.14
CA ILE A 83 -7.98 -2.29 6.93
C ILE A 83 -7.21 -1.14 7.55
N GLU A 84 -7.13 -1.10 8.90
CA GLU A 84 -6.50 -0.01 9.65
C GLU A 84 -5.97 -0.55 10.99
N MET A 85 -4.81 -0.06 11.41
CA MET A 85 -4.21 -0.45 12.69
C MET A 85 -4.57 0.51 13.83
N ASP A 86 -4.81 1.78 13.52
CA ASP A 86 -5.14 2.78 14.53
C ASP A 86 -6.57 2.57 15.07
N SER A 87 -6.64 2.23 16.35
CA SER A 87 -7.91 1.97 17.02
C SER A 87 -8.84 3.18 17.14
N LEU A 88 -8.27 4.39 17.19
CA LEU A 88 -9.05 5.64 17.28
C LEU A 88 -9.68 5.95 15.92
N LEU A 89 -8.91 5.79 14.83
CA LEU A 89 -9.42 5.92 13.47
C LEU A 89 -10.50 4.88 13.18
N LEU A 90 -10.29 3.62 13.59
CA LEU A 90 -11.30 2.57 13.46
C LEU A 90 -12.59 2.87 14.24
N ALA A 91 -12.48 3.42 15.45
CA ALA A 91 -13.65 3.80 16.23
C ALA A 91 -14.43 4.93 15.53
N LYS A 92 -13.71 5.92 14.98
CA LYS A 92 -14.31 6.98 14.16
C LYS A 92 -14.97 6.41 12.92
N ALA A 93 -14.29 5.55 12.17
CA ALA A 93 -14.80 4.93 10.94
C ALA A 93 -16.10 4.16 11.17
N ARG A 94 -16.18 3.37 12.25
CA ARG A 94 -17.42 2.65 12.62
C ARG A 94 -18.56 3.59 12.97
N LYS A 95 -18.26 4.68 13.69
CA LYS A 95 -19.27 5.73 14.02
C LYS A 95 -19.78 6.39 12.74
N ASP A 96 -18.87 6.77 11.84
CA ASP A 96 -19.21 7.46 10.60
C ASP A 96 -20.00 6.56 9.64
N ALA A 97 -19.64 5.27 9.51
CA ALA A 97 -20.40 4.29 8.74
C ALA A 97 -21.84 4.11 9.27
N LYS A 98 -22.02 4.14 10.61
CA LYS A 98 -23.36 4.10 11.24
C LYS A 98 -24.15 5.36 10.93
N ALA A 99 -23.52 6.54 11.06
CA ALA A 99 -24.16 7.82 10.75
C ALA A 99 -24.56 7.92 9.26
N ALA A 100 -23.73 7.33 8.39
CA ALA A 100 -23.96 7.25 6.94
C ALA A 100 -25.02 6.19 6.53
N GLY A 101 -25.51 5.37 7.46
CA GLY A 101 -26.51 4.31 7.21
C GLY A 101 -25.97 3.10 6.46
N VAL A 102 -24.64 2.93 6.33
CA VAL A 102 -24.01 1.88 5.54
C VAL A 102 -23.24 0.84 6.36
N SER A 103 -23.39 0.83 7.67
CA SER A 103 -22.69 -0.12 8.55
C SER A 103 -22.97 -1.60 8.25
N HIS A 104 -24.05 -1.90 7.54
CA HIS A 104 -24.36 -3.26 7.08
C HIS A 104 -23.60 -3.69 5.82
N LEU A 105 -22.97 -2.75 5.11
CA LEU A 105 -22.16 -2.97 3.91
C LEU A 105 -20.66 -2.87 4.18
N VAL A 106 -20.26 -2.22 5.28
CA VAL A 106 -18.85 -1.91 5.56
C VAL A 106 -18.34 -2.70 6.75
N GLU A 107 -17.22 -3.39 6.57
CA GLU A 107 -16.45 -4.06 7.61
C GLU A 107 -15.15 -3.29 7.88
N PHE A 108 -14.78 -3.13 9.17
CA PHE A 108 -13.50 -2.54 9.56
C PHE A 108 -12.69 -3.54 10.36
N ARG A 109 -11.47 -3.83 9.91
CA ARG A 109 -10.54 -4.79 10.49
C ARG A 109 -9.34 -4.08 11.10
N ALA A 110 -9.04 -4.44 12.36
CA ALA A 110 -7.84 -3.99 13.06
C ALA A 110 -6.66 -4.91 12.68
N GLU A 111 -6.09 -4.71 11.50
CA GLU A 111 -5.06 -5.57 10.92
C GLU A 111 -3.94 -4.76 10.28
N ASP A 112 -2.73 -5.34 10.25
CA ASP A 112 -1.64 -4.85 9.42
C ASP A 112 -1.97 -5.08 7.94
N ALA A 113 -2.13 -4.00 7.19
CA ALA A 113 -2.53 -4.06 5.78
C ALA A 113 -1.51 -4.83 4.90
N LEU A 114 -0.23 -4.88 5.30
CA LEU A 114 0.79 -5.69 4.61
C LEU A 114 0.55 -7.20 4.75
N LYS A 115 -0.23 -7.63 5.75
CA LYS A 115 -0.50 -9.04 6.07
C LYS A 115 -1.94 -9.46 5.83
N ALA A 116 -2.81 -8.49 5.55
CA ALA A 116 -4.24 -8.71 5.40
C ALA A 116 -4.57 -9.65 4.23
N ASP A 117 -5.59 -10.49 4.42
CA ASP A 117 -6.15 -11.30 3.34
C ASP A 117 -7.03 -10.43 2.44
N ILE A 118 -6.54 -10.16 1.24
CA ILE A 118 -7.22 -9.38 0.19
C ILE A 118 -7.79 -10.26 -0.94
N SER A 119 -7.82 -11.57 -0.76
CA SER A 119 -8.22 -12.53 -1.81
C SER A 119 -9.65 -12.37 -2.32
N LYS A 120 -10.51 -11.72 -1.54
CA LYS A 120 -11.91 -11.42 -1.91
C LYS A 120 -12.09 -10.05 -2.55
N ALA A 121 -11.03 -9.22 -2.60
CA ALA A 121 -11.12 -7.89 -3.19
C ALA A 121 -11.29 -7.98 -4.71
N THR A 122 -12.22 -7.21 -5.25
CA THR A 122 -12.32 -6.95 -6.69
C THR A 122 -11.81 -5.57 -7.03
N VAL A 123 -11.80 -4.66 -6.05
CA VAL A 123 -11.18 -3.34 -6.12
C VAL A 123 -10.36 -3.12 -4.85
N VAL A 124 -9.12 -2.68 -5.01
CA VAL A 124 -8.26 -2.23 -3.91
C VAL A 124 -8.00 -0.74 -4.07
N THR A 125 -8.20 0.02 -3.00
CA THR A 125 -7.88 1.45 -2.94
C THR A 125 -6.65 1.69 -2.07
N LEU A 126 -5.83 2.69 -2.45
CA LEU A 126 -4.57 3.03 -1.80
C LEU A 126 -4.41 4.55 -1.72
N TYR A 127 -4.10 5.06 -0.54
CA TYR A 127 -3.45 6.35 -0.36
C TYR A 127 -2.33 6.18 0.65
N MET A 128 -1.29 5.47 0.24
CA MET A 128 -0.19 5.03 1.08
C MET A 128 1.15 5.48 0.48
N LEU A 129 2.18 5.54 1.31
CA LEU A 129 3.52 5.91 0.87
C LEU A 129 4.08 4.94 -0.19
N PRO A 130 5.00 5.39 -1.07
CA PRO A 130 5.53 4.56 -2.17
C PRO A 130 6.09 3.21 -1.72
N TRP A 131 6.83 3.18 -0.60
CA TRP A 131 7.39 1.95 -0.05
C TRP A 131 6.31 0.91 0.32
N PHE A 132 5.14 1.38 0.83
CA PHE A 132 4.03 0.49 1.16
C PHE A 132 3.42 -0.12 -0.11
N ASN A 133 3.17 0.71 -1.12
CA ASN A 133 2.62 0.26 -2.40
C ASN A 133 3.55 -0.78 -3.05
N GLU A 134 4.86 -0.58 -2.98
CA GLU A 134 5.86 -1.54 -3.47
C GLU A 134 5.84 -2.85 -2.66
N ALA A 135 5.79 -2.76 -1.33
CA ALA A 135 5.73 -3.94 -0.44
C ALA A 135 4.46 -4.78 -0.68
N MET A 136 3.35 -4.16 -1.10
CA MET A 136 2.10 -4.86 -1.42
C MET A 136 2.09 -5.57 -2.78
N LYS A 137 2.99 -5.23 -3.68
CA LYS A 137 3.04 -5.78 -5.05
C LYS A 137 3.03 -7.33 -5.15
N PRO A 138 3.80 -8.09 -4.33
CA PRO A 138 3.69 -9.54 -4.30
C PRO A 138 2.31 -10.04 -3.89
N SER A 139 1.68 -9.39 -2.89
CA SER A 139 0.35 -9.74 -2.40
C SER A 139 -0.73 -9.48 -3.45
N PHE A 140 -0.65 -8.38 -4.19
CA PHE A 140 -1.55 -8.10 -5.31
C PHE A 140 -1.48 -9.20 -6.38
N LYS A 141 -0.27 -9.58 -6.79
CA LYS A 141 -0.06 -10.63 -7.80
C LYS A 141 -0.48 -12.02 -7.33
N LYS A 142 -0.39 -12.30 -6.03
CA LYS A 142 -0.71 -13.61 -5.46
C LYS A 142 -2.19 -13.80 -5.18
N TYR A 143 -2.86 -12.79 -4.66
CA TYR A 143 -4.20 -12.93 -4.08
C TYR A 143 -5.31 -12.35 -4.94
N LEU A 144 -5.03 -11.31 -5.73
CA LEU A 144 -6.07 -10.71 -6.57
C LEU A 144 -6.33 -11.55 -7.81
N LYS A 145 -7.59 -11.71 -8.15
CA LYS A 145 -8.02 -12.48 -9.32
C LYS A 145 -7.90 -11.65 -10.60
N PRO A 146 -7.74 -12.27 -11.78
CA PRO A 146 -7.83 -11.58 -13.05
C PRO A 146 -9.11 -10.73 -13.13
N GLY A 147 -8.96 -9.50 -13.61
CA GLY A 147 -10.02 -8.50 -13.66
C GLY A 147 -10.17 -7.64 -12.41
N ALA A 148 -9.50 -7.97 -11.29
CA ALA A 148 -9.42 -7.07 -10.14
C ALA A 148 -8.70 -5.77 -10.52
N ARG A 149 -9.06 -4.68 -9.83
CA ARG A 149 -8.51 -3.34 -10.07
C ARG A 149 -7.84 -2.82 -8.81
N ILE A 150 -6.70 -2.14 -8.99
CA ILE A 150 -6.04 -1.38 -7.95
C ILE A 150 -6.11 0.08 -8.36
N VAL A 151 -6.56 0.95 -7.47
CA VAL A 151 -6.59 2.39 -7.71
C VAL A 151 -5.87 3.11 -6.58
N ALA A 152 -4.88 3.92 -6.93
CA ALA A 152 -4.04 4.63 -5.98
C ALA A 152 -4.13 6.15 -6.17
N HIS A 153 -4.12 6.88 -5.06
CA HIS A 153 -4.08 8.32 -4.99
C HIS A 153 -2.63 8.78 -4.84
N ASP A 154 -2.17 9.67 -5.68
CA ASP A 154 -0.87 10.33 -5.80
C ASP A 154 0.33 9.39 -6.01
N PHE A 155 0.45 8.33 -5.24
CA PHE A 155 1.63 7.47 -5.26
C PHE A 155 1.41 6.21 -6.10
N GLY A 156 2.27 6.02 -7.12
CA GLY A 156 2.28 4.82 -7.95
C GLY A 156 2.87 3.60 -7.26
N ILE A 157 3.05 2.52 -8.03
CA ILE A 157 3.74 1.29 -7.64
C ILE A 157 5.01 1.21 -8.48
N GLU A 158 6.19 1.25 -7.85
CA GLU A 158 7.48 1.27 -8.55
C GLU A 158 7.63 0.04 -9.45
N GLY A 159 8.08 0.27 -10.69
CA GLY A 159 8.28 -0.79 -11.68
C GLY A 159 6.99 -1.50 -12.13
N TRP A 160 5.83 -0.87 -11.92
CA TRP A 160 4.54 -1.35 -12.43
C TRP A 160 3.74 -0.18 -13.03
N GLU A 161 3.84 -0.02 -14.34
CA GLU A 161 3.15 1.05 -15.05
C GLU A 161 1.62 0.89 -14.91
N PRO A 162 0.89 1.97 -14.58
CA PRO A 162 -0.57 1.94 -14.52
C PRO A 162 -1.18 1.77 -15.90
N ASP A 163 -2.29 1.05 -16.00
CA ASP A 163 -3.07 0.96 -17.23
C ASP A 163 -3.75 2.30 -17.58
N LYS A 164 -4.02 3.14 -16.58
CA LYS A 164 -4.58 4.48 -16.74
C LYS A 164 -4.14 5.41 -15.62
N THR A 165 -3.90 6.67 -15.95
CA THR A 165 -3.65 7.75 -15.00
C THR A 165 -4.59 8.91 -15.31
N ASP A 166 -5.19 9.49 -14.28
CA ASP A 166 -6.02 10.68 -14.37
C ASP A 166 -5.56 11.75 -13.35
N LYS A 167 -5.93 13.01 -13.55
CA LYS A 167 -5.54 14.12 -12.68
C LYS A 167 -6.74 14.98 -12.35
N LEU A 168 -6.87 15.32 -11.05
CA LEU A 168 -7.81 16.32 -10.58
C LEU A 168 -7.06 17.55 -10.10
N PRO A 169 -7.44 18.75 -10.55
CA PRO A 169 -6.87 19.98 -10.02
C PRO A 169 -7.29 20.20 -8.56
N GLU A 170 -6.37 20.66 -7.72
CA GLU A 170 -6.63 21.12 -6.36
C GLU A 170 -6.65 22.67 -6.38
N PRO A 171 -7.80 23.31 -6.61
CA PRO A 171 -7.89 24.73 -6.92
C PRO A 171 -7.46 25.64 -5.75
N GLU A 172 -7.50 25.13 -4.52
CA GLU A 172 -7.16 25.91 -3.31
C GLU A 172 -5.66 25.91 -2.98
N LYS A 173 -4.88 24.98 -3.52
CA LYS A 173 -3.42 24.92 -3.33
C LYS A 173 -2.67 25.42 -4.55
N LYS A 174 -2.36 26.71 -4.55
CA LYS A 174 -1.38 27.31 -5.48
C LYS A 174 -0.03 27.41 -4.78
N LEU A 175 0.86 26.46 -4.98
CA LEU A 175 2.26 26.60 -4.59
C LEU A 175 3.02 27.34 -5.71
N GLY A 176 3.54 28.53 -5.41
CA GLY A 176 4.34 29.30 -6.36
C GLY A 176 3.62 29.71 -7.66
N GLY A 177 2.27 29.81 -7.64
CA GLY A 177 1.46 30.15 -8.81
C GLY A 177 1.05 28.99 -9.70
N TYR A 178 1.48 27.78 -9.41
CA TYR A 178 1.11 26.56 -10.13
C TYR A 178 -0.06 25.83 -9.44
N LEU A 179 -0.99 25.30 -10.25
CA LEU A 179 -2.07 24.44 -9.74
C LEU A 179 -1.45 23.13 -9.24
N HIS A 180 -1.80 22.75 -8.02
CA HIS A 180 -1.53 21.41 -7.53
C HIS A 180 -2.57 20.44 -8.10
N TYR A 181 -2.17 19.19 -8.34
CA TYR A 181 -3.04 18.16 -8.87
C TYR A 181 -2.94 16.90 -8.01
N HIS A 182 -4.09 16.31 -7.71
CA HIS A 182 -4.16 14.94 -7.27
C HIS A 182 -4.01 14.01 -8.49
N THR A 183 -3.13 13.06 -8.41
CA THR A 183 -2.93 12.05 -9.45
C THR A 183 -3.59 10.74 -9.04
N ILE A 184 -4.34 10.11 -9.95
CA ILE A 184 -5.02 8.85 -9.69
C ILE A 184 -4.52 7.83 -10.69
N HIS A 185 -4.02 6.70 -10.18
CA HIS A 185 -3.45 5.62 -10.97
C HIS A 185 -4.34 4.38 -10.89
N LEU A 186 -4.54 3.70 -12.01
CA LEU A 186 -5.32 2.46 -12.10
C LEU A 186 -4.47 1.34 -12.69
N TRP A 187 -4.48 0.18 -12.06
CA TRP A 187 -3.96 -1.10 -12.60
C TRP A 187 -5.08 -2.12 -12.66
N ARG A 188 -5.06 -2.96 -13.70
CA ARG A 188 -5.93 -4.14 -13.85
C ARG A 188 -5.10 -5.41 -13.74
N ILE A 189 -5.52 -6.33 -12.88
CA ILE A 189 -4.90 -7.65 -12.76
C ILE A 189 -5.24 -8.47 -14.01
N LYS A 190 -4.20 -9.00 -14.66
CA LYS A 190 -4.28 -9.80 -15.89
C LYS A 190 -4.33 -11.28 -15.59
#